data_a3d1d34a97055042d144da397d6fd6f8
#
_entry.id   a3d1d34a97055042d144da397d6fd6f8
#
_cell.length_a   1.000
_cell.length_b   1.000
_cell.length_c   1.000
_cell.angle_alpha   90.00
_cell.angle_beta   90.00
_cell.angle_gamma   90.00
#
_symmetry.space_group_name_H-M   'P 1'
#
loop_
_entity.id
_entity.type
_entity.pdbx_description
1 polymer ?
#
loop_
_entity_poly.entity_id
_entity_poly.type
_entity_poly.pdbx_seq_one_letter_code
_entity_poly.pdbx_strand_id
1 'polypeptide(L)'
;MADVGTRSRWRDALVVGALAVLLASGLVYYGRSMVEEPRATPDDTSSSSPPRAQARLDSAPPADAADPAPTTAGTCWDGRPTTALSLCGLPEGARGLSWVFPSFASDRPVCHRAAPKPESYPVVESFECFQKALGQPVTITYDLIEDVDQVEDWLLERLGQDSMREVPGAHGGRCIFRDGRSRPARITGMYEKFPYVVSVYAMNPKAAAGAWRQIVRQRPPQYVRGMPA
;
A
#
# COMPACT_ATOMS: atom_id res chain seq x y z
N MET A 1 25.22 52.64 10.59
CA MET A 1 24.43 52.32 9.38
C MET A 1 25.17 51.24 8.65
N ALA A 2 24.82 49.97 8.85
CA ALA A 2 25.57 48.82 8.34
C ALA A 2 24.75 48.13 7.25
N ASP A 3 25.41 47.76 6.22
CA ASP A 3 25.07 47.26 4.92
C ASP A 3 24.23 45.99 4.96
N VAL A 4 22.95 46.05 4.60
CA VAL A 4 21.98 44.96 4.53
C VAL A 4 21.82 44.40 3.09
N GLY A 5 22.56 44.94 2.10
CA GLY A 5 22.31 44.73 0.68
C GLY A 5 22.94 43.50 0.03
N THR A 6 23.96 42.86 0.64
CA THR A 6 24.85 41.91 -0.08
C THR A 6 24.45 40.43 0.09
N ARG A 7 23.60 40.07 1.04
CA ARG A 7 23.25 38.67 1.28
C ARG A 7 22.16 38.09 0.37
N SER A 8 21.37 38.90 -0.31
CA SER A 8 20.27 38.46 -1.20
C SER A 8 20.79 37.92 -2.55
N ARG A 9 21.81 38.53 -3.13
CA ARG A 9 22.29 38.18 -4.47
C ARG A 9 22.97 36.82 -4.60
N TRP A 10 23.55 36.30 -3.52
CA TRP A 10 24.18 34.98 -3.52
C TRP A 10 23.19 33.81 -3.46
N ARG A 11 22.04 34.02 -2.86
CA ARG A 11 20.97 32.96 -2.77
C ARG A 11 20.30 32.76 -4.12
N ASP A 12 20.07 33.82 -4.87
CA ASP A 12 19.44 33.76 -6.19
C ASP A 12 20.35 33.09 -7.24
N ALA A 13 21.67 33.31 -7.13
CA ALA A 13 22.66 32.67 -8.02
C ALA A 13 22.78 31.15 -7.78
N LEU A 14 22.61 30.67 -6.55
CA LEU A 14 22.67 29.25 -6.22
C LEU A 14 21.40 28.51 -6.67
N VAL A 15 20.22 29.13 -6.61
CA VAL A 15 18.96 28.54 -7.05
C VAL A 15 18.95 28.37 -8.58
N VAL A 16 19.44 29.34 -9.34
CA VAL A 16 19.49 29.23 -10.81
C VAL A 16 20.50 28.17 -11.27
N GLY A 17 21.63 28.02 -10.57
CA GLY A 17 22.63 26.99 -10.86
C GLY A 17 22.13 25.56 -10.63
N ALA A 18 21.36 25.34 -9.55
CA ALA A 18 20.80 24.04 -9.23
C ALA A 18 19.71 23.59 -10.23
N LEU A 19 18.88 24.51 -10.72
CA LEU A 19 17.86 24.21 -11.72
C LEU A 19 18.45 23.77 -13.07
N ALA A 20 19.57 24.38 -13.49
CA ALA A 20 20.22 24.03 -14.75
C ALA A 20 20.84 22.60 -14.74
N VAL A 21 21.34 22.16 -13.59
CA VAL A 21 21.92 20.81 -13.44
C VAL A 21 20.84 19.74 -13.44
N LEU A 22 19.67 20.00 -12.86
CA LEU A 22 18.55 19.05 -12.83
C LEU A 22 17.91 18.83 -14.22
N LEU A 23 17.83 19.89 -15.03
CA LEU A 23 17.31 19.78 -16.41
C LEU A 23 18.26 19.01 -17.34
N ALA A 24 19.57 19.13 -17.16
CA ALA A 24 20.55 18.38 -17.96
C ALA A 24 20.58 16.88 -17.60
N SER A 25 20.31 16.52 -16.35
CA SER A 25 20.30 15.12 -15.89
C SER A 25 19.02 14.36 -16.32
N GLY A 26 17.89 15.05 -16.42
CA GLY A 26 16.62 14.45 -16.83
C GLY A 26 16.57 14.00 -18.29
N LEU A 27 17.28 14.69 -19.19
CA LEU A 27 17.31 14.35 -20.62
C LEU A 27 18.14 13.10 -20.96
N VAL A 28 19.13 12.75 -20.13
CA VAL A 28 19.95 11.55 -20.33
C VAL A 28 19.23 10.27 -19.87
N TYR A 29 18.31 10.38 -18.91
CA TYR A 29 17.59 9.21 -18.38
C TYR A 29 16.45 8.76 -19.30
N TYR A 30 15.81 9.67 -20.03
CA TYR A 30 14.68 9.36 -20.92
C TYR A 30 15.08 8.71 -22.26
N GLY A 31 16.36 8.80 -22.65
CA GLY A 31 16.85 8.27 -23.92
C GLY A 31 17.23 6.79 -23.94
N ARG A 32 17.20 6.09 -22.78
CA ARG A 32 17.76 4.73 -22.65
C ARG A 32 16.74 3.61 -22.56
N SER A 33 15.44 3.90 -22.55
CA SER A 33 14.38 2.91 -22.40
C SER A 33 13.66 2.49 -23.68
N MET A 34 14.20 2.81 -24.85
CA MET A 34 13.55 2.50 -26.15
C MET A 34 14.39 1.57 -27.05
N VAL A 35 15.07 0.58 -26.50
CA VAL A 35 15.65 -0.50 -27.32
C VAL A 35 15.69 -1.77 -26.48
N GLU A 36 14.75 -2.67 -26.66
CA GLU A 36 15.00 -4.10 -26.88
C GLU A 36 13.68 -4.89 -26.87
N GLU A 37 13.24 -5.18 -28.05
CA GLU A 37 12.18 -6.13 -28.36
C GLU A 37 12.82 -7.47 -28.71
N PRO A 38 12.60 -8.56 -27.97
CA PRO A 38 13.04 -9.89 -28.42
C PRO A 38 11.99 -10.52 -29.33
N ARG A 39 12.43 -10.74 -30.53
CA ARG A 39 11.78 -11.45 -31.63
C ARG A 39 11.53 -12.91 -31.27
N ALA A 40 10.28 -13.34 -31.30
CA ALA A 40 9.90 -14.74 -31.22
C ALA A 40 10.14 -15.41 -32.57
N THR A 41 10.87 -16.52 -32.57
CA THR A 41 10.96 -17.48 -33.67
C THR A 41 9.95 -18.61 -33.46
N PRO A 42 9.23 -19.04 -34.49
CA PRO A 42 8.39 -20.24 -34.43
C PRO A 42 9.22 -21.46 -34.87
N ASP A 43 9.11 -22.57 -34.17
CA ASP A 43 9.53 -23.87 -34.66
C ASP A 43 8.33 -24.82 -34.73
N ASP A 44 8.03 -25.19 -35.95
CA ASP A 44 7.22 -26.33 -36.38
C ASP A 44 7.93 -27.64 -36.05
N THR A 45 7.17 -28.67 -35.70
CA THR A 45 7.34 -30.04 -36.21
C THR A 45 6.26 -30.95 -35.63
N SER A 46 5.23 -31.22 -36.33
CA SER A 46 4.90 -32.45 -37.06
C SER A 46 4.88 -33.77 -36.30
N SER A 47 3.67 -34.31 -36.23
CA SER A 47 3.22 -35.62 -36.72
C SER A 47 3.75 -36.91 -36.09
N SER A 48 2.87 -37.68 -35.52
CA SER A 48 2.50 -39.02 -36.03
C SER A 48 1.57 -39.78 -35.09
N SER A 49 0.41 -40.17 -35.59
CA SER A 49 -0.38 -41.35 -35.18
C SER A 49 -0.08 -42.47 -36.16
N PRO A 50 -0.55 -43.72 -36.02
CA PRO A 50 -1.22 -44.55 -35.00
C PRO A 50 -0.58 -45.96 -34.93
N PRO A 51 -1.15 -47.11 -34.58
CA PRO A 51 -2.54 -47.53 -34.61
C PRO A 51 -3.07 -48.44 -33.42
N ARG A 52 -4.35 -48.42 -33.22
CA ARG A 52 -5.32 -49.46 -32.97
C ARG A 52 -4.90 -50.84 -32.41
N ALA A 53 -5.40 -51.13 -31.20
CA ALA A 53 -5.83 -52.51 -30.86
C ALA A 53 -7.01 -52.45 -29.88
N GLN A 54 -8.09 -53.13 -30.30
CA GLN A 54 -9.32 -53.38 -29.53
C GLN A 54 -9.03 -54.42 -28.43
N ALA A 55 -9.50 -54.16 -27.22
CA ALA A 55 -9.92 -55.22 -26.30
C ALA A 55 -11.11 -54.69 -25.48
N ARG A 56 -12.27 -55.20 -25.79
CA ARG A 56 -13.48 -55.16 -24.95
C ARG A 56 -13.20 -55.97 -23.70
N LEU A 57 -13.45 -55.37 -22.57
CA LEU A 57 -13.87 -56.11 -21.36
C LEU A 57 -14.84 -55.20 -20.60
N ASP A 58 -16.06 -55.64 -20.53
CA ASP A 58 -17.13 -55.09 -19.71
C ASP A 58 -16.66 -55.10 -18.24
N SER A 59 -16.42 -53.91 -17.71
CA SER A 59 -16.36 -53.67 -16.26
C SER A 59 -17.26 -52.51 -15.97
N ALA A 60 -18.30 -52.77 -15.18
CA ALA A 60 -19.22 -51.77 -14.68
C ALA A 60 -18.39 -50.61 -14.05
N PRO A 61 -18.79 -49.34 -14.31
CA PRO A 61 -18.13 -48.21 -13.68
C PRO A 61 -18.30 -48.34 -12.16
N PRO A 62 -17.21 -48.21 -11.37
CA PRO A 62 -17.35 -48.03 -9.94
C PRO A 62 -18.22 -46.79 -9.70
N ALA A 63 -19.20 -46.94 -8.79
CA ALA A 63 -20.03 -45.86 -8.31
C ALA A 63 -19.15 -44.63 -8.02
N ASP A 64 -19.52 -43.50 -8.60
CA ASP A 64 -18.88 -42.20 -8.37
C ASP A 64 -18.61 -42.03 -6.87
N ALA A 65 -17.36 -42.19 -6.49
CA ALA A 65 -16.89 -41.64 -5.25
C ALA A 65 -17.01 -40.13 -5.42
N ALA A 66 -18.08 -39.54 -4.91
CA ALA A 66 -18.25 -38.11 -4.89
C ALA A 66 -16.99 -37.52 -4.28
N ASP A 67 -16.22 -36.75 -5.11
CA ASP A 67 -15.07 -36.04 -4.63
C ASP A 67 -15.48 -35.27 -3.35
N PRO A 68 -14.72 -35.40 -2.26
CA PRO A 68 -15.07 -34.69 -1.03
C PRO A 68 -15.09 -33.19 -1.37
N ALA A 69 -16.24 -32.56 -1.09
CA ALA A 69 -16.41 -31.14 -1.35
C ALA A 69 -15.22 -30.36 -0.76
N PRO A 70 -14.61 -29.43 -1.48
CA PRO A 70 -13.41 -28.72 -1.02
C PRO A 70 -13.72 -28.06 0.32
N THR A 71 -12.96 -28.43 1.35
CA THR A 71 -13.12 -27.88 2.69
C THR A 71 -12.80 -26.39 2.66
N THR A 72 -13.78 -25.53 2.91
CA THR A 72 -13.59 -24.09 2.98
C THR A 72 -12.71 -23.75 4.17
N ALA A 73 -11.52 -23.22 3.93
CA ALA A 73 -10.59 -22.80 4.99
C ALA A 73 -10.84 -21.36 5.48
N GLY A 74 -11.68 -20.60 4.76
CA GLY A 74 -12.00 -19.22 5.14
C GLY A 74 -12.78 -18.45 4.09
N THR A 75 -12.92 -17.16 4.33
CA THR A 75 -13.59 -16.21 3.44
C THR A 75 -12.65 -15.06 3.12
N CYS A 76 -12.48 -14.75 1.85
CA CYS A 76 -11.71 -13.58 1.39
C CYS A 76 -12.38 -12.27 1.82
N TRP A 77 -11.63 -11.18 1.79
CA TRP A 77 -12.11 -9.85 2.13
C TRP A 77 -13.33 -9.39 1.29
N ASP A 78 -13.47 -9.89 0.07
CA ASP A 78 -14.58 -9.60 -0.84
C ASP A 78 -15.79 -10.54 -0.65
N GLY A 79 -15.72 -11.45 0.31
CA GLY A 79 -16.78 -12.41 0.66
C GLY A 79 -16.68 -13.76 -0.06
N ARG A 80 -15.71 -13.99 -0.93
CA ARG A 80 -15.54 -15.26 -1.63
C ARG A 80 -15.00 -16.34 -0.68
N PRO A 81 -15.57 -17.57 -0.68
CA PRO A 81 -15.00 -18.68 0.07
C PRO A 81 -13.64 -19.09 -0.54
N THR A 82 -12.72 -19.57 0.30
CA THR A 82 -11.39 -20.00 -0.13
C THR A 82 -10.90 -21.18 0.68
N THR A 83 -10.06 -22.01 0.06
CA THR A 83 -9.32 -23.09 0.72
C THR A 83 -8.04 -22.61 1.39
N ALA A 84 -7.55 -21.41 1.03
CA ALA A 84 -6.39 -20.78 1.68
C ALA A 84 -6.48 -19.26 1.54
N LEU A 85 -6.26 -18.50 2.61
CA LEU A 85 -6.32 -17.03 2.59
C LEU A 85 -5.23 -16.40 1.70
N SER A 86 -4.13 -17.10 1.43
CA SER A 86 -3.09 -16.66 0.49
C SER A 86 -3.57 -16.56 -0.95
N LEU A 87 -4.65 -17.26 -1.31
CA LEU A 87 -5.27 -17.18 -2.64
C LEU A 87 -6.19 -15.96 -2.80
N CYS A 88 -6.53 -15.29 -1.72
CA CYS A 88 -7.29 -14.05 -1.78
C CYS A 88 -6.43 -12.91 -2.33
N GLY A 89 -6.98 -12.14 -3.25
CA GLY A 89 -6.39 -10.88 -3.70
C GLY A 89 -6.21 -9.89 -2.55
N LEU A 90 -5.41 -8.86 -2.78
CA LEU A 90 -5.32 -7.75 -1.84
C LEU A 90 -6.61 -6.92 -1.86
N PRO A 91 -7.05 -6.38 -0.72
CA PRO A 91 -8.16 -5.43 -0.67
C PRO A 91 -7.89 -4.19 -1.49
N GLU A 92 -8.81 -3.80 -2.38
CA GLU A 92 -8.65 -2.66 -3.28
C GLU A 92 -9.81 -1.68 -3.14
N GLY A 93 -9.54 -0.43 -3.50
CA GLY A 93 -10.51 0.66 -3.49
C GLY A 93 -11.02 0.99 -2.08
N ALA A 94 -12.02 1.87 -2.01
CA ALA A 94 -12.62 2.30 -0.75
C ALA A 94 -13.15 1.15 0.12
N ARG A 95 -13.73 0.12 -0.51
CA ARG A 95 -14.21 -1.08 0.19
C ARG A 95 -13.06 -1.88 0.78
N GLY A 96 -11.96 -2.03 0.05
CA GLY A 96 -10.75 -2.69 0.53
C GLY A 96 -10.12 -1.94 1.68
N LEU A 97 -10.01 -0.62 1.59
CA LEU A 97 -9.53 0.21 2.69
C LEU A 97 -10.44 0.12 3.93
N SER A 98 -11.76 0.06 3.76
CA SER A 98 -12.69 -0.15 4.89
C SER A 98 -12.53 -1.54 5.52
N TRP A 99 -12.14 -2.55 4.74
CA TRP A 99 -11.81 -3.86 5.27
C TRP A 99 -10.54 -3.83 6.11
N VAL A 100 -9.47 -3.23 5.58
CA VAL A 100 -8.16 -3.16 6.25
C VAL A 100 -8.21 -2.26 7.49
N PHE A 101 -8.94 -1.15 7.38
CA PHE A 101 -9.11 -0.17 8.45
C PHE A 101 -10.59 -0.09 8.87
N PRO A 102 -11.04 -0.90 9.84
CA PRO A 102 -12.43 -0.88 10.29
C PRO A 102 -12.89 0.48 10.86
N SER A 103 -11.98 1.40 11.11
CA SER A 103 -12.27 2.78 11.48
C SER A 103 -12.63 3.68 10.31
N PHE A 104 -12.33 3.26 9.08
CA PHE A 104 -12.67 3.97 7.85
C PHE A 104 -14.02 3.51 7.28
N ALA A 105 -14.83 4.46 6.87
CA ALA A 105 -16.04 4.20 6.10
C ALA A 105 -16.20 5.34 5.08
N SER A 106 -16.13 4.99 3.80
CA SER A 106 -16.13 5.96 2.68
C SER A 106 -17.45 6.70 2.51
N ASP A 107 -18.53 6.16 3.05
CA ASP A 107 -19.88 6.75 3.03
C ASP A 107 -20.12 7.78 4.14
N ARG A 108 -19.19 7.94 5.08
CA ARG A 108 -19.30 8.96 6.12
C ARG A 108 -19.04 10.34 5.54
N PRO A 109 -19.90 11.33 5.83
CA PRO A 109 -19.79 12.69 5.29
C PRO A 109 -18.50 13.42 5.71
N VAL A 110 -17.82 12.92 6.75
CA VAL A 110 -16.55 13.46 7.24
C VAL A 110 -15.34 12.91 6.49
N CYS A 111 -15.52 11.91 5.61
CA CYS A 111 -14.48 11.28 4.80
C CYS A 111 -14.69 11.66 3.33
N HIS A 112 -13.63 12.00 2.63
CA HIS A 112 -13.64 12.24 1.19
C HIS A 112 -12.36 11.71 0.55
N ARG A 113 -12.43 11.45 -0.74
CA ARG A 113 -11.23 11.07 -1.51
C ARG A 113 -10.27 12.25 -1.55
N ALA A 114 -9.04 12.03 -1.13
CA ALA A 114 -8.01 13.04 -1.14
C ALA A 114 -7.32 13.12 -2.52
N ALA A 115 -6.97 14.32 -2.95
CA ALA A 115 -6.09 14.48 -4.10
C ALA A 115 -4.64 14.08 -3.74
N PRO A 116 -3.88 13.49 -4.65
CA PRO A 116 -2.46 13.24 -4.45
C PRO A 116 -1.72 14.53 -4.09
N LYS A 117 -0.89 14.47 -3.05
CA LYS A 117 -0.07 15.62 -2.62
C LYS A 117 1.34 15.46 -3.19
N PRO A 118 1.87 16.44 -3.93
CA PRO A 118 3.21 16.34 -4.56
C PRO A 118 4.36 16.09 -3.57
N GLU A 119 4.17 16.51 -2.32
CA GLU A 119 5.16 16.37 -1.25
C GLU A 119 4.99 15.10 -0.41
N SER A 120 4.07 14.22 -0.81
CA SER A 120 3.82 12.95 -0.13
C SER A 120 4.50 11.79 -0.87
N TYR A 121 4.51 10.61 -0.23
CA TYR A 121 4.84 9.36 -0.92
C TYR A 121 3.79 9.03 -2.00
N PRO A 122 4.13 8.20 -3.01
CA PRO A 122 3.19 7.77 -4.05
C PRO A 122 2.01 6.99 -3.45
N VAL A 123 0.80 7.39 -3.81
CA VAL A 123 -0.44 6.73 -3.38
C VAL A 123 -1.27 6.36 -4.60
N VAL A 124 -1.84 5.15 -4.59
CA VAL A 124 -2.82 4.68 -5.57
C VAL A 124 -4.18 5.31 -5.27
N GLU A 125 -4.56 5.30 -4.00
CA GLU A 125 -5.81 5.86 -3.53
C GLU A 125 -5.66 6.37 -2.10
N SER A 126 -6.27 7.51 -1.80
CA SER A 126 -6.23 8.15 -0.49
C SER A 126 -7.59 8.71 -0.10
N PHE A 127 -7.93 8.58 1.18
CA PHE A 127 -9.10 9.21 1.79
C PHE A 127 -8.69 10.01 3.01
N GLU A 128 -9.23 11.21 3.13
CA GLU A 128 -9.10 12.05 4.33
C GLU A 128 -10.41 12.07 5.11
N CYS A 129 -10.34 11.85 6.41
CA CYS A 129 -11.46 11.92 7.33
C CYS A 129 -11.18 12.99 8.40
N PHE A 130 -12.08 13.95 8.54
CA PHE A 130 -12.00 14.97 9.57
C PHE A 130 -12.80 14.56 10.80
N GLN A 131 -12.14 14.50 11.94
CA GLN A 131 -12.73 14.05 13.20
C GLN A 131 -12.28 14.93 14.37
N LYS A 132 -12.73 14.60 15.58
CA LYS A 132 -12.25 15.21 16.82
C LYS A 132 -11.71 14.14 17.76
N ALA A 133 -10.58 14.43 18.37
CA ALA A 133 -10.00 13.63 19.46
C ALA A 133 -9.62 14.56 20.60
N LEU A 134 -10.04 14.22 21.82
CA LEU A 134 -9.85 15.06 23.00
C LEU A 134 -10.37 16.50 22.79
N GLY A 135 -11.48 16.66 22.09
CA GLY A 135 -12.09 17.96 21.76
C GLY A 135 -11.35 18.74 20.66
N GLN A 136 -10.24 18.26 20.12
CA GLN A 136 -9.42 18.94 19.12
C GLN A 136 -9.64 18.34 17.72
N PRO A 137 -9.59 19.16 16.64
CA PRO A 137 -9.67 18.64 15.27
C PRO A 137 -8.46 17.77 14.94
N VAL A 138 -8.73 16.66 14.26
CA VAL A 138 -7.73 15.74 13.72
C VAL A 138 -8.10 15.35 12.30
N THR A 139 -7.09 15.17 11.46
CA THR A 139 -7.24 14.59 10.12
C THR A 139 -6.65 13.19 10.14
N ILE A 140 -7.39 12.22 9.62
CA ILE A 140 -6.93 10.84 9.47
C ILE A 140 -6.93 10.52 7.98
N THR A 141 -5.77 10.11 7.42
CA THR A 141 -5.69 9.61 6.05
C THR A 141 -5.59 8.10 6.05
N TYR A 142 -6.23 7.49 5.07
CA TYR A 142 -6.19 6.06 4.79
C TYR A 142 -5.75 5.88 3.37
N ASP A 143 -4.58 5.25 3.17
CA ASP A 143 -3.88 5.22 1.90
C ASP A 143 -3.66 3.78 1.43
N LEU A 144 -3.95 3.53 0.16
CA LEU A 144 -3.42 2.42 -0.63
C LEU A 144 -2.19 2.95 -1.38
N ILE A 145 -1.04 2.34 -1.19
CA ILE A 145 0.25 2.76 -1.76
C ILE A 145 0.71 1.79 -2.83
N GLU A 146 1.65 2.20 -3.67
CA GLU A 146 2.22 1.33 -4.72
C GLU A 146 3.32 0.43 -4.16
N ASP A 147 4.23 0.99 -3.38
CA ASP A 147 5.44 0.32 -2.90
C ASP A 147 5.64 0.58 -1.40
N VAL A 148 5.73 -0.51 -0.64
CA VAL A 148 5.88 -0.45 0.83
C VAL A 148 7.26 0.06 1.22
N ASP A 149 8.31 -0.45 0.55
CA ASP A 149 9.70 -0.14 0.88
C ASP A 149 9.99 1.34 0.56
N GLN A 150 9.49 1.83 -0.58
CA GLN A 150 9.63 3.24 -0.95
C GLN A 150 8.96 4.18 0.06
N VAL A 151 7.81 3.79 0.59
CA VAL A 151 7.11 4.62 1.60
C VAL A 151 7.79 4.55 2.95
N GLU A 152 8.33 3.40 3.33
CA GLU A 152 9.12 3.27 4.55
C GLU A 152 10.37 4.13 4.50
N ASP A 153 11.14 4.05 3.42
CA ASP A 153 12.34 4.88 3.19
C ASP A 153 11.99 6.38 3.25
N TRP A 154 10.90 6.79 2.60
CA TRP A 154 10.44 8.18 2.63
C TRP A 154 10.07 8.64 4.05
N LEU A 155 9.43 7.77 4.84
CA LEU A 155 9.08 8.07 6.23
C LEU A 155 10.34 8.16 7.11
N LEU A 156 11.30 7.27 6.93
CA LEU A 156 12.56 7.25 7.67
C LEU A 156 13.41 8.48 7.34
N GLU A 157 13.52 8.87 6.07
CA GLU A 157 14.23 10.07 5.64
C GLU A 157 13.62 11.34 6.26
N ARG A 158 12.29 11.44 6.26
CA ARG A 158 11.59 12.65 6.70
C ARG A 158 11.42 12.75 8.21
N LEU A 159 11.23 11.64 8.91
CA LEU A 159 10.93 11.60 10.34
C LEU A 159 12.11 11.15 11.20
N GLY A 160 13.10 10.51 10.60
CA GLY A 160 14.28 9.94 11.25
C GLY A 160 14.04 8.54 11.83
N GLN A 161 15.10 7.78 12.00
CA GLN A 161 15.09 6.40 12.50
C GLN A 161 14.48 6.32 13.91
N ASP A 162 14.75 7.29 14.77
CA ASP A 162 14.23 7.33 16.15
C ASP A 162 12.70 7.50 16.23
N SER A 163 12.05 7.85 15.11
CA SER A 163 10.59 8.00 15.03
C SER A 163 9.87 6.68 14.90
N MET A 164 10.55 5.64 14.42
CA MET A 164 9.98 4.34 14.08
C MET A 164 9.92 3.40 15.29
N ARG A 165 8.83 2.66 15.38
CA ARG A 165 8.66 1.52 16.28
C ARG A 165 8.03 0.37 15.52
N GLU A 166 8.71 -0.74 15.46
CA GLU A 166 8.16 -1.99 14.97
C GLU A 166 7.15 -2.60 15.96
N VAL A 167 6.08 -3.17 15.40
CA VAL A 167 5.09 -3.96 16.12
C VAL A 167 5.04 -5.33 15.46
N PRO A 168 5.78 -6.32 16.00
CA PRO A 168 5.87 -7.64 15.41
C PRO A 168 4.51 -8.31 15.21
N GLY A 169 4.37 -9.14 14.18
CA GLY A 169 3.16 -9.91 13.89
C GLY A 169 3.49 -11.22 13.18
N ALA A 170 2.65 -12.24 13.37
CA ALA A 170 2.87 -13.60 12.83
C ALA A 170 2.97 -13.68 11.29
N HIS A 171 2.39 -12.71 10.57
CA HIS A 171 2.35 -12.66 9.10
C HIS A 171 2.93 -11.36 8.55
N GLY A 172 3.96 -10.84 9.15
CA GLY A 172 4.54 -9.51 8.97
C GLY A 172 4.09 -8.58 10.09
N GLY A 173 4.95 -7.62 10.38
CA GLY A 173 4.71 -6.63 11.42
C GLY A 173 3.97 -5.41 10.89
N ARG A 174 3.99 -4.39 11.72
CA ARG A 174 3.57 -3.03 11.39
C ARG A 174 4.63 -2.07 11.90
N CYS A 175 4.96 -1.08 11.10
CA CYS A 175 5.81 0.02 11.54
C CYS A 175 4.95 1.20 11.96
N ILE A 176 5.26 1.81 13.09
CA ILE A 176 4.59 3.00 13.58
C ILE A 176 5.61 4.12 13.71
N PHE A 177 5.42 5.17 12.93
CA PHE A 177 6.24 6.38 12.94
C PHE A 177 5.55 7.49 13.73
N ARG A 178 6.31 8.21 14.55
CA ARG A 178 5.79 9.30 15.38
C ARG A 178 6.62 10.56 15.22
N ASP A 179 6.00 11.60 14.73
CA ASP A 179 6.56 12.93 14.75
C ASP A 179 5.71 13.85 15.63
N GLY A 180 6.23 14.13 16.81
CA GLY A 180 5.63 15.07 17.75
C GLY A 180 6.23 16.48 17.69
N ARG A 181 7.27 16.69 16.86
CA ARG A 181 8.01 17.96 16.77
C ARG A 181 7.45 18.86 15.67
N SER A 182 6.98 18.28 14.57
CA SER A 182 6.37 19.03 13.46
C SER A 182 4.99 19.62 13.83
N ARG A 183 4.54 20.54 13.02
CA ARG A 183 3.20 21.11 13.09
C ARG A 183 2.57 21.04 11.70
N PRO A 184 1.55 20.19 11.51
CA PRO A 184 0.89 19.33 12.49
C PRO A 184 1.77 18.14 12.95
N ALA A 185 1.59 17.70 14.20
CA ALA A 185 2.15 16.45 14.69
C ALA A 185 1.55 15.27 13.92
N ARG A 186 2.36 14.25 13.64
CA ARG A 186 1.98 13.10 12.82
C ARG A 186 2.21 11.78 13.56
N ILE A 187 1.28 10.84 13.39
CA ILE A 187 1.48 9.41 13.70
C ILE A 187 1.05 8.64 12.48
N THR A 188 1.96 7.82 11.94
CA THR A 188 1.70 6.98 10.77
C THR A 188 1.90 5.52 11.14
N GLY A 189 0.99 4.66 10.75
CA GLY A 189 1.16 3.21 10.81
C GLY A 189 1.05 2.61 9.44
N MET A 190 1.96 1.71 9.11
CA MET A 190 1.97 0.95 7.87
C MET A 190 2.17 -0.53 8.15
N TYR A 191 1.78 -1.38 7.21
CA TYR A 191 2.11 -2.78 7.23
C TYR A 191 3.44 -3.01 6.53
N GLU A 192 4.27 -3.91 7.04
CA GLU A 192 5.56 -4.27 6.42
C GLU A 192 5.42 -5.02 5.09
N LYS A 193 4.31 -5.73 4.87
CA LYS A 193 4.10 -6.62 3.70
C LYS A 193 2.82 -6.33 2.93
N PHE A 194 2.11 -5.27 3.27
CA PHE A 194 0.86 -4.92 2.61
C PHE A 194 0.82 -3.43 2.30
N PRO A 195 0.30 -3.03 1.15
CA PRO A 195 0.39 -1.66 0.66
C PRO A 195 -0.64 -0.72 1.33
N TYR A 196 -0.71 -0.71 2.65
CA TYR A 196 -1.68 0.10 3.38
C TYR A 196 -1.04 0.94 4.46
N VAL A 197 -1.39 2.22 4.46
CA VAL A 197 -0.90 3.21 5.42
C VAL A 197 -2.09 3.95 6.03
N VAL A 198 -1.99 4.29 7.31
CA VAL A 198 -2.91 5.22 7.97
C VAL A 198 -2.09 6.28 8.69
N SER A 199 -2.42 7.55 8.48
CA SER A 199 -1.76 8.66 9.17
C SER A 199 -2.76 9.51 9.91
N VAL A 200 -2.38 9.95 11.11
CA VAL A 200 -3.14 10.90 11.94
C VAL A 200 -2.36 12.19 12.04
N TYR A 201 -3.00 13.30 11.72
CA TYR A 201 -2.45 14.65 11.82
C TYR A 201 -3.26 15.48 12.81
N ALA A 202 -2.58 16.20 13.69
CA ALA A 202 -3.20 17.16 14.61
C ALA A 202 -2.23 18.28 14.99
N MET A 203 -2.73 19.49 15.21
CA MET A 203 -1.89 20.59 15.72
C MET A 203 -1.36 20.29 17.12
N ASN A 204 -2.08 19.49 17.91
CA ASN A 204 -1.69 19.06 19.25
C ASN A 204 -1.23 17.59 19.22
N PRO A 205 0.02 17.27 19.62
CA PRO A 205 0.52 15.88 19.68
C PRO A 205 -0.31 14.96 20.57
N LYS A 206 -0.89 15.47 21.66
CA LYS A 206 -1.78 14.68 22.52
C LYS A 206 -3.07 14.30 21.80
N ALA A 207 -3.61 15.18 20.95
CA ALA A 207 -4.80 14.89 20.14
C ALA A 207 -4.46 13.84 19.07
N ALA A 208 -3.31 13.92 18.38
CA ALA A 208 -2.85 12.89 17.45
C ALA A 208 -2.74 11.53 18.15
N ALA A 209 -2.09 11.48 19.31
CA ALA A 209 -1.96 10.25 20.11
C ALA A 209 -3.30 9.73 20.64
N GLY A 210 -4.21 10.62 20.97
CA GLY A 210 -5.59 10.29 21.36
C GLY A 210 -6.36 9.65 20.22
N ALA A 211 -6.35 10.27 19.04
CA ALA A 211 -7.00 9.75 17.83
C ALA A 211 -6.42 8.39 17.44
N TRP A 212 -5.10 8.24 17.45
CA TRP A 212 -4.44 6.97 17.17
C TRP A 212 -4.95 5.84 18.06
N ARG A 213 -5.08 6.06 19.36
CA ARG A 213 -5.52 5.01 20.29
C ARG A 213 -7.03 4.78 20.30
N GLN A 214 -7.84 5.83 20.11
CA GLN A 214 -9.29 5.76 20.31
C GLN A 214 -10.06 5.55 19.02
N ILE A 215 -9.56 6.08 17.89
CA ILE A 215 -10.27 6.10 16.62
C ILE A 215 -9.67 5.08 15.66
N VAL A 216 -8.35 5.12 15.43
CA VAL A 216 -7.72 4.26 14.42
C VAL A 216 -7.86 2.79 14.81
N ARG A 217 -8.39 2.00 13.88
CA ARG A 217 -8.43 0.55 13.96
C ARG A 217 -7.82 -0.03 12.70
N GLN A 218 -6.90 -0.96 12.91
CA GLN A 218 -6.21 -1.69 11.83
C GLN A 218 -6.49 -3.17 12.02
N ARG A 219 -6.82 -3.85 10.95
CA ARG A 219 -6.93 -5.30 10.95
C ARG A 219 -5.55 -5.92 11.20
N PRO A 220 -5.44 -7.00 11.99
CA PRO A 220 -4.17 -7.71 12.13
C PRO A 220 -3.66 -8.21 10.76
N PRO A 221 -2.34 -8.24 10.50
CA PRO A 221 -1.77 -8.60 9.20
C PRO A 221 -2.28 -9.93 8.63
N GLN A 222 -2.46 -10.95 9.48
CA GLN A 222 -2.96 -12.27 9.08
C GLN A 222 -4.39 -12.25 8.52
N TYR A 223 -5.16 -11.21 8.81
CA TYR A 223 -6.57 -11.07 8.37
C TYR A 223 -6.77 -10.03 7.27
N VAL A 224 -5.70 -9.46 6.74
CA VAL A 224 -5.80 -8.46 5.67
C VAL A 224 -6.47 -9.04 4.43
N ARG A 225 -6.12 -10.25 4.02
CA ARG A 225 -6.69 -10.91 2.84
C ARG A 225 -8.05 -11.56 3.07
N GLY A 226 -8.43 -11.84 4.32
CA GLY A 226 -9.67 -12.53 4.66
C GLY A 226 -9.71 -13.03 6.09
N MET A 227 -10.75 -13.80 6.40
CA MET A 227 -10.97 -14.41 7.73
C MET A 227 -10.94 -15.93 7.60
N PRO A 228 -10.33 -16.67 8.57
CA PRO A 228 -10.44 -18.11 8.64
C PRO A 228 -11.90 -18.51 8.92
N ALA A 229 -12.25 -19.75 8.54
CA ALA A 229 -13.55 -20.35 8.82
C ALA A 229 -13.72 -20.67 10.32
#